data_b9c6ffe102aacd3069fbd0428a7b87d5
#
_entry.id   b9c6ffe102aacd3069fbd0428a7b87d5
#
_cell.length_a   1.000
_cell.length_b   1.000
_cell.length_c   1.000
_cell.angle_alpha   90.00
_cell.angle_beta   90.00
_cell.angle_gamma   90.00
#
_symmetry.space_group_name_H-M   'P 1'
#
loop_
_entity.id
_entity.type
_entity.pdbx_description
1 polymer ?
#
loop_
_entity_poly.entity_id
_entity_poly.type
_entity_poly.pdbx_seq_one_letter_code
_entity_poly.pdbx_strand_id
1 'polypeptide(L)'
;TAYEIRLSLVGSEMCIRDSVGTIVSLTFAFNAICIQFTMLGIAGAALGPEASTRSMSLRSVIFEVRHASPDLSAFLSRFNEWVLLTLSFVAPLLRLCAMVAIWTLPLRRTQRGVLWRVKDILDAWSALDVMLFSFLAAIFQIRRFLAFMLGGNCDALNTTLQQFVTGPLQHGHDLCFDVHSSLGTGCWLLAACTFGTSLASFVVERARRLEN
;
A
#
# COMPACT_ATOMS: atom_id res chain seq x y z
N THR A 1 13.83 40.60 -5.39
CA THR A 1 15.07 40.86 -4.65
C THR A 1 15.91 39.57 -4.56
N ALA A 2 17.23 39.67 -4.40
CA ALA A 2 18.16 38.51 -4.36
C ALA A 2 17.80 37.47 -3.28
N TYR A 3 17.11 37.87 -2.22
CA TYR A 3 16.63 37.02 -1.14
C TYR A 3 15.46 36.11 -1.59
N GLU A 4 14.51 36.63 -2.36
CA GLU A 4 13.37 35.87 -2.89
C GLU A 4 13.82 34.83 -3.92
N ILE A 5 14.82 35.17 -4.74
CA ILE A 5 15.41 34.25 -5.72
C ILE A 5 16.12 33.10 -5.01
N ARG A 6 16.84 33.36 -3.91
CA ARG A 6 17.47 32.29 -3.11
C ARG A 6 16.44 31.39 -2.42
N LEU A 7 15.36 31.97 -1.89
CA LEU A 7 14.31 31.19 -1.22
C LEU A 7 13.57 30.29 -2.22
N SER A 8 13.31 30.77 -3.44
CA SER A 8 12.69 29.97 -4.51
C SER A 8 13.62 28.85 -5.03
N LEU A 9 14.92 29.11 -5.14
CA LEU A 9 15.92 28.12 -5.54
C LEU A 9 16.09 27.02 -4.50
N VAL A 10 16.20 27.36 -3.22
CA VAL A 10 16.30 26.38 -2.15
C VAL A 10 15.01 25.55 -2.04
N GLY A 11 13.86 26.17 -2.20
CA GLY A 11 12.56 25.46 -2.22
C GLY A 11 12.43 24.49 -3.42
N SER A 12 12.92 24.87 -4.60
CA SER A 12 12.89 24.00 -5.78
C SER A 12 13.83 22.80 -5.64
N GLU A 13 15.04 22.99 -5.16
CA GLU A 13 15.99 21.88 -4.95
C GLU A 13 15.47 20.88 -3.90
N MET A 14 14.91 21.35 -2.80
CA MET A 14 14.27 20.48 -1.80
C MET A 14 13.11 19.68 -2.42
N CYS A 15 12.23 20.34 -3.16
CA CYS A 15 11.06 19.70 -3.76
C CYS A 15 11.47 18.62 -4.79
N ILE A 16 12.50 18.90 -5.61
CA ILE A 16 13.03 17.93 -6.58
C ILE A 16 13.63 16.73 -5.86
N ARG A 17 14.45 16.96 -4.85
CA ARG A 17 15.12 15.89 -4.08
C ARG A 17 14.09 15.00 -3.37
N ASP A 18 13.08 15.60 -2.75
CA ASP A 18 12.01 14.87 -2.08
C ASP A 18 11.17 14.07 -3.08
N SER A 19 10.84 14.66 -4.24
CA SER A 19 10.07 13.97 -5.29
C SER A 19 10.85 12.78 -5.86
N VAL A 20 12.14 12.94 -6.15
CA VAL A 20 12.99 11.83 -6.64
C VAL A 20 13.15 10.76 -5.56
N GLY A 21 13.38 11.14 -4.30
CA GLY A 21 13.44 10.21 -3.18
C GLY A 21 12.14 9.41 -3.01
N THR A 22 11.00 10.08 -3.18
CA THR A 22 9.68 9.44 -3.10
C THR A 22 9.42 8.49 -4.28
N ILE A 23 9.86 8.82 -5.49
CA ILE A 23 9.79 7.91 -6.66
C ILE A 23 10.57 6.64 -6.38
N VAL A 24 11.80 6.76 -5.90
CA VAL A 24 12.64 5.61 -5.55
C VAL A 24 11.98 4.79 -4.44
N SER A 25 11.51 5.43 -3.38
CA SER A 25 10.82 4.75 -2.27
C SER A 25 9.55 4.05 -2.72
N LEU A 26 8.76 4.64 -3.62
CA LEU A 26 7.55 4.04 -4.17
C LEU A 26 7.86 2.78 -5.00
N THR A 27 8.91 2.81 -5.82
CA THR A 27 9.33 1.64 -6.61
C THR A 27 9.83 0.50 -5.72
N PHE A 28 10.52 0.81 -4.63
CA PHE A 28 10.90 -0.18 -3.62
C PHE A 28 9.68 -0.72 -2.87
N ALA A 29 8.77 0.15 -2.42
CA ALA A 29 7.55 -0.23 -1.71
C ALA A 29 6.65 -1.15 -2.55
N PHE A 30 6.63 -0.96 -3.88
CA PHE A 30 5.87 -1.79 -4.80
C PHE A 30 6.31 -3.26 -4.79
N ASN A 31 7.60 -3.52 -4.63
CA ASN A 31 8.17 -4.87 -4.60
C ASN A 31 8.41 -5.42 -3.19
N ALA A 32 8.52 -4.55 -2.19
CA ALA A 32 8.78 -4.95 -0.82
C ALA A 32 7.54 -5.64 -0.19
N ILE A 33 7.80 -6.53 0.75
CA ILE A 33 6.75 -7.24 1.49
C ILE A 33 5.99 -6.24 2.35
N CYS A 34 4.69 -6.07 2.09
CA CYS A 34 3.80 -5.20 2.85
C CYS A 34 3.17 -5.91 4.04
N ILE A 35 2.71 -7.14 3.83
CA ILE A 35 2.00 -7.92 4.83
C ILE A 35 2.55 -9.35 4.84
N GLN A 36 2.70 -9.91 6.03
CA GLN A 36 2.98 -11.32 6.23
C GLN A 36 1.87 -11.93 7.05
N PHE A 37 1.31 -13.03 6.56
CA PHE A 37 0.34 -13.86 7.25
C PHE A 37 1.00 -15.16 7.64
N THR A 38 0.93 -15.53 8.93
CA THR A 38 1.39 -16.81 9.43
C THR A 38 0.18 -17.56 9.98
N MET A 39 -0.11 -18.70 9.37
CA MET A 39 -1.17 -19.60 9.82
C MET A 39 -0.64 -20.46 10.95
N LEU A 40 -1.30 -20.38 12.10
CA LEU A 40 -0.99 -21.13 13.32
C LEU A 40 -2.08 -22.17 13.59
N GLY A 41 -1.85 -23.02 14.58
CA GLY A 41 -2.77 -24.10 14.92
C GLY A 41 -2.57 -25.34 14.06
N ILE A 42 -3.55 -26.26 14.11
CA ILE A 42 -3.49 -27.54 13.38
C ILE A 42 -3.48 -27.33 11.88
N ALA A 43 -4.22 -26.32 11.38
CA ALA A 43 -4.20 -25.97 9.97
C ALA A 43 -2.81 -25.55 9.48
N GLY A 44 -2.09 -24.76 10.27
CA GLY A 44 -0.69 -24.38 9.99
C GLY A 44 0.26 -25.58 10.04
N ALA A 45 0.08 -26.47 11.02
CA ALA A 45 0.88 -27.69 11.14
C ALA A 45 0.64 -28.67 9.99
N ALA A 46 -0.59 -28.78 9.51
CA ALA A 46 -0.95 -29.63 8.36
C ALA A 46 -0.38 -29.14 7.02
N LEU A 47 -0.25 -27.82 6.85
CA LEU A 47 0.31 -27.21 5.64
C LEU A 47 1.85 -27.27 5.60
N GLY A 48 2.50 -27.44 6.74
CA GLY A 48 3.95 -27.40 6.86
C GLY A 48 4.52 -25.99 6.97
N PRO A 49 5.79 -25.84 7.42
CA PRO A 49 6.37 -24.54 7.78
C PRO A 49 6.52 -23.57 6.59
N GLU A 50 6.71 -24.05 5.38
CA GLU A 50 6.86 -23.20 4.20
C GLU A 50 5.51 -22.69 3.66
N ALA A 51 4.46 -23.51 3.71
CA ALA A 51 3.14 -23.16 3.21
C ALA A 51 2.30 -22.38 4.24
N SER A 52 2.66 -22.42 5.52
CA SER A 52 1.96 -21.71 6.60
C SER A 52 2.25 -20.22 6.62
N THR A 53 3.32 -19.75 5.94
CA THR A 53 3.69 -18.33 5.89
C THR A 53 3.48 -17.77 4.48
N ARG A 54 2.59 -16.79 4.36
CA ARG A 54 2.35 -16.07 3.10
C ARG A 54 2.77 -14.62 3.25
N SER A 55 3.72 -14.21 2.42
CA SER A 55 4.17 -12.82 2.30
C SER A 55 3.54 -12.17 1.07
N MET A 56 2.95 -11.00 1.25
CA MET A 56 2.29 -10.25 0.17
C MET A 56 2.96 -8.88 -0.01
N SER A 57 3.38 -8.59 -1.24
CA SER A 57 3.81 -7.26 -1.67
C SER A 57 2.65 -6.57 -2.39
N LEU A 58 2.74 -5.24 -2.59
CA LEU A 58 1.75 -4.51 -3.39
C LEU A 58 1.64 -5.11 -4.80
N ARG A 59 2.78 -5.48 -5.38
CA ARG A 59 2.84 -6.16 -6.67
C ARG A 59 2.07 -7.49 -6.66
N SER A 60 2.31 -8.36 -5.66
CA SER A 60 1.67 -9.66 -5.60
C SER A 60 0.15 -9.50 -5.42
N VAL A 61 -0.31 -8.57 -4.59
CA VAL A 61 -1.74 -8.30 -4.41
C VAL A 61 -2.40 -7.92 -5.74
N ILE A 62 -1.78 -7.04 -6.53
CA ILE A 62 -2.35 -6.60 -7.81
C ILE A 62 -2.43 -7.75 -8.83
N PHE A 63 -1.36 -8.54 -8.97
CA PHE A 63 -1.28 -9.58 -9.99
C PHE A 63 -1.92 -10.92 -9.56
N GLU A 64 -1.98 -11.24 -8.26
CA GLU A 64 -2.59 -12.48 -7.76
C GLU A 64 -4.12 -12.42 -7.75
N VAL A 65 -4.75 -11.25 -7.70
CA VAL A 65 -6.22 -11.09 -7.81
C VAL A 65 -6.76 -11.81 -9.04
N ARG A 66 -6.01 -11.85 -10.12
CA ARG A 66 -6.37 -12.56 -11.35
C ARG A 66 -6.50 -14.07 -11.16
N HIS A 67 -5.66 -14.66 -10.32
CA HIS A 67 -5.63 -16.12 -10.08
C HIS A 67 -6.60 -16.54 -8.97
N ALA A 68 -7.03 -15.60 -8.14
CA ALA A 68 -7.89 -15.88 -6.99
C ALA A 68 -9.38 -16.11 -7.35
N SER A 69 -9.82 -15.68 -8.53
CA SER A 69 -11.23 -15.76 -8.93
C SER A 69 -11.39 -16.42 -10.31
N PRO A 70 -11.31 -17.76 -10.39
CA PRO A 70 -11.45 -18.49 -11.66
C PRO A 70 -12.84 -18.33 -12.32
N ASP A 71 -13.88 -18.06 -11.51
CA ASP A 71 -15.26 -17.91 -11.99
C ASP A 71 -15.58 -16.52 -12.54
N LEU A 72 -14.70 -15.54 -12.30
CA LEU A 72 -14.88 -14.20 -12.83
C LEU A 72 -14.46 -14.15 -14.30
N SER A 73 -15.28 -13.51 -15.15
CA SER A 73 -14.92 -13.36 -16.57
C SER A 73 -13.51 -12.80 -16.72
N ALA A 74 -12.73 -13.35 -17.64
CA ALA A 74 -11.33 -12.94 -17.85
C ALA A 74 -11.20 -11.43 -18.13
N PHE A 75 -12.25 -10.79 -18.63
CA PHE A 75 -12.32 -9.35 -18.86
C PHE A 75 -12.39 -8.58 -17.53
N LEU A 76 -13.30 -8.95 -16.61
CA LEU A 76 -13.43 -8.26 -15.32
C LEU A 76 -12.17 -8.40 -14.46
N SER A 77 -11.56 -9.56 -14.47
CA SER A 77 -10.32 -9.81 -13.73
C SER A 77 -9.18 -8.93 -14.24
N ARG A 78 -8.98 -8.83 -15.55
CA ARG A 78 -7.99 -7.93 -16.16
C ARG A 78 -8.31 -6.45 -15.91
N PHE A 79 -9.57 -6.07 -16.00
CA PHE A 79 -9.99 -4.70 -15.74
C PHE A 79 -9.65 -4.29 -14.30
N ASN A 80 -9.95 -5.14 -13.32
CA ASN A 80 -9.64 -4.89 -11.92
C ASN A 80 -8.12 -4.77 -11.68
N GLU A 81 -7.32 -5.66 -12.29
CA GLU A 81 -5.85 -5.60 -12.25
C GLU A 81 -5.33 -4.25 -12.78
N TRP A 82 -5.82 -3.81 -13.96
CA TRP A 82 -5.44 -2.53 -14.56
C TRP A 82 -5.86 -1.33 -13.72
N VAL A 83 -7.06 -1.35 -13.14
CA VAL A 83 -7.55 -0.28 -12.27
C VAL A 83 -6.69 -0.18 -11.02
N LEU A 84 -6.41 -1.29 -10.34
CA LEU A 84 -5.56 -1.32 -9.16
C LEU A 84 -4.14 -0.84 -9.47
N LEU A 85 -3.53 -1.32 -10.55
CA LEU A 85 -2.21 -0.90 -10.97
C LEU A 85 -2.16 0.60 -11.28
N THR A 86 -3.15 1.10 -12.02
CA THR A 86 -3.20 2.51 -12.42
C THR A 86 -3.37 3.42 -11.23
N LEU A 87 -4.30 3.14 -10.33
CA LEU A 87 -4.60 4.00 -9.18
C LEU A 87 -3.53 3.93 -8.09
N SER A 88 -2.94 2.74 -7.87
CA SER A 88 -2.01 2.54 -6.77
C SER A 88 -0.55 2.82 -7.13
N PHE A 89 -0.18 2.74 -8.40
CA PHE A 89 1.22 2.88 -8.82
C PHE A 89 1.41 3.92 -9.94
N VAL A 90 0.66 3.80 -11.05
CA VAL A 90 0.88 4.65 -12.23
C VAL A 90 0.50 6.11 -11.96
N ALA A 91 -0.66 6.37 -11.36
CA ALA A 91 -1.12 7.73 -11.08
C ALA A 91 -0.21 8.48 -10.09
N PRO A 92 0.19 7.89 -8.94
CA PRO A 92 1.17 8.51 -8.04
C PRO A 92 2.52 8.77 -8.71
N LEU A 93 3.00 7.82 -9.51
CA LEU A 93 4.26 7.96 -10.22
C LEU A 93 4.23 9.11 -11.23
N LEU A 94 3.18 9.17 -12.07
CA LEU A 94 3.00 10.25 -13.05
C LEU A 94 2.85 11.62 -12.38
N ARG A 95 2.15 11.67 -11.23
CA ARG A 95 2.05 12.88 -10.41
C ARG A 95 3.42 13.38 -9.97
N LEU A 96 4.26 12.49 -9.40
CA LEU A 96 5.61 12.84 -8.97
C LEU A 96 6.49 13.26 -10.15
N CYS A 97 6.40 12.57 -11.29
CA CYS A 97 7.09 12.98 -12.52
C CYS A 97 6.63 14.36 -13.01
N ALA A 98 5.33 14.66 -12.95
CA ALA A 98 4.81 15.98 -13.31
C ALA A 98 5.35 17.06 -12.37
N MET A 99 5.46 16.78 -11.06
CA MET A 99 6.08 17.70 -10.10
C MET A 99 7.53 17.98 -10.44
N VAL A 100 8.33 16.95 -10.68
CA VAL A 100 9.74 17.11 -11.09
C VAL A 100 9.81 17.91 -12.38
N ALA A 101 8.97 17.63 -13.38
CA ALA A 101 8.95 18.34 -14.66
C ALA A 101 8.61 19.82 -14.51
N ILE A 102 7.68 20.20 -13.64
CA ILE A 102 7.32 21.61 -13.38
C ILE A 102 8.53 22.40 -12.86
N TRP A 103 9.40 21.77 -12.07
CA TRP A 103 10.54 22.44 -11.44
C TRP A 103 11.84 22.35 -12.23
N THR A 104 12.03 21.30 -13.04
CA THR A 104 13.28 21.09 -13.80
C THR A 104 13.24 21.65 -15.22
N LEU A 105 12.05 21.66 -15.87
CA LEU A 105 11.94 22.06 -17.26
C LEU A 105 11.64 23.56 -17.38
N PRO A 106 12.34 24.29 -18.26
CA PRO A 106 12.05 25.69 -18.57
C PRO A 106 10.79 25.82 -19.44
N LEU A 107 9.62 25.58 -18.82
CA LEU A 107 8.33 25.55 -19.49
C LEU A 107 7.79 26.97 -19.73
N ARG A 108 7.14 27.17 -20.88
CA ARG A 108 6.36 28.41 -21.14
C ARG A 108 5.18 28.49 -20.17
N ARG A 109 4.72 29.71 -19.85
CA ARG A 109 3.60 29.91 -18.88
C ARG A 109 2.37 29.07 -19.21
N THR A 110 2.00 28.96 -20.49
CA THR A 110 0.85 28.15 -20.94
C THR A 110 1.06 26.64 -20.66
N GLN A 111 2.24 26.13 -20.97
CA GLN A 111 2.59 24.72 -20.75
C GLN A 111 2.64 24.37 -19.24
N ARG A 112 3.20 25.29 -18.45
CA ARG A 112 3.22 25.16 -16.98
C ARG A 112 1.80 25.09 -16.41
N GLY A 113 0.86 25.93 -16.91
CA GLY A 113 -0.54 25.89 -16.50
C GLY A 113 -1.26 24.58 -16.85
N VAL A 114 -0.96 23.98 -18.00
CA VAL A 114 -1.49 22.67 -18.38
C VAL A 114 -0.94 21.58 -17.44
N LEU A 115 0.36 21.59 -17.17
CA LEU A 115 1.01 20.59 -16.33
C LEU A 115 0.51 20.65 -14.89
N TRP A 116 0.19 21.85 -14.36
CA TRP A 116 -0.47 22.01 -13.08
C TRP A 116 -1.85 21.35 -13.04
N ARG A 117 -2.66 21.54 -14.08
CA ARG A 117 -3.98 20.86 -14.16
C ARG A 117 -3.85 19.34 -14.23
N VAL A 118 -2.89 18.86 -15.02
CA VAL A 118 -2.62 17.40 -15.08
C VAL A 118 -2.22 16.85 -13.71
N LYS A 119 -1.33 17.57 -13.01
CA LYS A 119 -0.93 17.21 -11.64
C LYS A 119 -2.14 17.17 -10.71
N ASP A 120 -3.03 18.16 -10.76
CA ASP A 120 -4.21 18.25 -9.89
C ASP A 120 -5.21 17.09 -10.20
N ILE A 121 -5.36 16.71 -11.47
CA ILE A 121 -6.15 15.54 -11.87
C ILE A 121 -5.51 14.25 -11.33
N LEU A 122 -4.20 14.06 -11.51
CA LEU A 122 -3.50 12.90 -11.03
C LEU A 122 -3.51 12.80 -9.50
N ASP A 123 -3.53 13.91 -8.79
CA ASP A 123 -3.66 13.97 -7.35
C ASP A 123 -5.02 13.42 -6.87
N ALA A 124 -6.10 13.79 -7.57
CA ALA A 124 -7.43 13.28 -7.30
C ALA A 124 -7.58 11.77 -7.58
N TRP A 125 -6.81 11.22 -8.51
CA TRP A 125 -6.85 9.80 -8.88
C TRP A 125 -5.80 8.95 -8.16
N SER A 126 -4.91 9.55 -7.40
CA SER A 126 -3.91 8.84 -6.60
C SER A 126 -4.56 8.24 -5.36
N ALA A 127 -4.62 6.92 -5.28
CA ALA A 127 -5.28 6.18 -4.20
C ALA A 127 -4.29 5.48 -3.25
N LEU A 128 -3.06 6.00 -3.11
CA LEU A 128 -2.04 5.42 -2.23
C LEU A 128 -2.47 5.38 -0.76
N ASP A 129 -3.13 6.43 -0.30
CA ASP A 129 -3.70 6.54 1.04
C ASP A 129 -4.80 5.49 1.27
N VAL A 130 -5.70 5.31 0.31
CA VAL A 130 -6.75 4.29 0.36
C VAL A 130 -6.14 2.89 0.42
N MET A 131 -5.09 2.62 -0.37
CA MET A 131 -4.39 1.33 -0.35
C MET A 131 -3.70 1.08 0.98
N LEU A 132 -3.05 2.10 1.56
CA LEU A 132 -2.46 2.00 2.90
C LEU A 132 -3.51 1.68 3.96
N PHE A 133 -4.62 2.42 3.98
CA PHE A 133 -5.74 2.16 4.91
C PHE A 133 -6.34 0.77 4.70
N SER A 134 -6.47 0.31 3.47
CA SER A 134 -6.97 -1.03 3.16
C SER A 134 -6.07 -2.12 3.73
N PHE A 135 -4.75 -1.97 3.63
CA PHE A 135 -3.80 -2.90 4.25
C PHE A 135 -3.89 -2.90 5.77
N LEU A 136 -3.96 -1.72 6.39
CA LEU A 136 -4.12 -1.61 7.83
C LEU A 136 -5.45 -2.24 8.29
N ALA A 137 -6.54 -1.95 7.61
CA ALA A 137 -7.85 -2.54 7.90
C ALA A 137 -7.82 -4.07 7.75
N ALA A 138 -7.19 -4.59 6.70
CA ALA A 138 -7.04 -6.02 6.50
C ALA A 138 -6.30 -6.69 7.67
N ILE A 139 -5.18 -6.10 8.12
CA ILE A 139 -4.41 -6.62 9.24
C ILE A 139 -5.22 -6.65 10.54
N PHE A 140 -5.96 -5.57 10.85
CA PHE A 140 -6.74 -5.49 12.08
C PHE A 140 -7.99 -6.36 12.07
N GLN A 141 -8.57 -6.61 10.89
CA GLN A 141 -9.86 -7.30 10.77
C GLN A 141 -9.74 -8.77 10.36
N ILE A 142 -8.62 -9.19 9.77
CA ILE A 142 -8.46 -10.55 9.21
C ILE A 142 -8.72 -11.64 10.26
N ARG A 143 -8.22 -11.46 11.47
CA ARG A 143 -8.43 -12.40 12.57
C ARG A 143 -9.91 -12.53 12.95
N ARG A 144 -10.63 -11.40 13.05
CA ARG A 144 -12.06 -11.38 13.36
C ARG A 144 -12.89 -11.97 12.23
N PHE A 145 -12.53 -11.64 10.99
CA PHE A 145 -13.20 -12.18 9.81
C PHE A 145 -13.03 -13.71 9.72
N LEU A 146 -11.84 -14.21 9.94
CA LEU A 146 -11.56 -15.65 9.92
C LEU A 146 -12.24 -16.38 11.09
N ALA A 147 -12.26 -15.80 12.29
CA ALA A 147 -13.01 -16.34 13.42
C ALA A 147 -14.52 -16.41 13.12
N PHE A 148 -15.08 -15.40 12.46
CA PHE A 148 -16.47 -15.42 12.02
C PHE A 148 -16.75 -16.50 10.95
N MET A 149 -15.87 -16.67 9.97
CA MET A 149 -16.04 -17.65 8.89
C MET A 149 -15.85 -19.10 9.35
N LEU A 150 -14.94 -19.32 10.27
CA LEU A 150 -14.53 -20.68 10.72
C LEU A 150 -15.06 -21.05 12.10
N GLY A 151 -15.51 -20.06 12.88
CA GLY A 151 -15.81 -20.23 14.31
C GLY A 151 -16.75 -21.38 14.62
N GLY A 152 -17.85 -21.50 13.88
CA GLY A 152 -18.83 -22.55 14.13
C GLY A 152 -18.31 -23.98 13.91
N ASN A 153 -17.35 -24.16 13.02
CA ASN A 153 -16.74 -25.48 12.74
C ASN A 153 -15.53 -25.75 13.66
N CYS A 154 -14.81 -24.71 14.04
CA CYS A 154 -13.66 -24.82 14.92
C CYS A 154 -14.02 -24.96 16.39
N ASP A 155 -15.15 -24.43 16.86
CA ASP A 155 -15.57 -24.55 18.28
C ASP A 155 -15.82 -26.00 18.69
N ALA A 156 -16.47 -26.79 17.84
CA ALA A 156 -16.67 -28.22 18.07
C ALA A 156 -15.34 -29.00 18.07
N LEU A 157 -14.42 -28.63 17.17
CA LEU A 157 -13.10 -29.25 17.06
C LEU A 157 -12.19 -28.86 18.24
N ASN A 158 -12.21 -27.60 18.66
CA ASN A 158 -11.45 -27.11 19.81
C ASN A 158 -11.84 -27.81 21.11
N THR A 159 -13.14 -28.04 21.32
CA THR A 159 -13.63 -28.77 22.51
C THR A 159 -13.11 -30.21 22.56
N THR A 160 -13.10 -30.87 21.41
CA THR A 160 -12.60 -32.26 21.31
C THR A 160 -11.08 -32.31 21.46
N LEU A 161 -10.36 -31.38 20.85
CA LEU A 161 -8.89 -31.32 20.88
C LEU A 161 -8.34 -30.95 22.26
N GLN A 162 -9.01 -30.10 23.03
CA GLN A 162 -8.63 -29.76 24.39
C GLN A 162 -8.65 -30.98 25.32
N GLN A 163 -9.46 -31.99 25.01
CA GLN A 163 -9.47 -33.24 25.76
C GLN A 163 -8.25 -34.16 25.46
N PHE A 164 -7.69 -34.05 24.26
CA PHE A 164 -6.62 -34.93 23.81
C PHE A 164 -5.21 -34.32 23.87
N VAL A 165 -5.13 -32.98 23.78
CA VAL A 165 -3.86 -32.23 23.72
C VAL A 165 -3.61 -31.51 25.04
N THR A 166 -3.17 -32.26 26.06
CA THR A 166 -2.61 -31.72 27.30
C THR A 166 -1.11 -31.44 27.09
N GLY A 167 -0.75 -30.26 26.62
CA GLY A 167 0.66 -29.93 26.35
C GLY A 167 0.93 -28.45 26.13
N PRO A 168 2.16 -28.03 25.80
CA PRO A 168 2.62 -26.66 25.70
C PRO A 168 1.94 -25.81 24.59
N LEU A 169 1.03 -26.38 23.81
CA LEU A 169 0.21 -25.70 22.81
C LEU A 169 -0.95 -24.88 23.44
N GLN A 170 -1.11 -24.92 24.77
CA GLN A 170 -2.24 -24.31 25.49
C GLN A 170 -2.08 -22.82 25.81
N HIS A 171 -1.12 -22.13 25.18
CA HIS A 171 -0.90 -20.70 25.41
C HIS A 171 -1.84 -19.83 24.57
N GLY A 172 -3.14 -19.80 24.91
CA GLY A 172 -4.03 -18.71 24.56
C GLY A 172 -4.40 -18.52 23.08
N HIS A 173 -4.01 -19.43 22.21
CA HIS A 173 -4.34 -19.45 20.79
C HIS A 173 -5.41 -20.51 20.50
N ASP A 174 -6.32 -20.20 19.55
CA ASP A 174 -7.28 -21.17 19.07
C ASP A 174 -6.55 -22.37 18.45
N LEU A 175 -6.72 -23.57 19.01
CA LEU A 175 -6.01 -24.77 18.58
C LEU A 175 -6.31 -25.17 17.13
N CYS A 176 -7.52 -24.86 16.65
CA CYS A 176 -7.96 -25.20 15.31
C CYS A 176 -7.31 -24.34 14.25
N PHE A 177 -7.41 -23.02 14.39
CA PHE A 177 -6.94 -22.06 13.40
C PHE A 177 -6.69 -20.69 14.03
N ASP A 178 -5.50 -20.18 13.93
CA ASP A 178 -5.17 -18.79 14.26
C ASP A 178 -4.30 -18.20 13.15
N VAL A 179 -4.49 -16.92 12.87
CA VAL A 179 -3.70 -16.18 11.88
C VAL A 179 -3.03 -15.00 12.54
N HIS A 180 -1.73 -15.02 12.52
CA HIS A 180 -0.93 -13.90 12.93
C HIS A 180 -0.55 -13.07 11.70
N SER A 181 -0.94 -11.80 11.70
CA SER A 181 -0.59 -10.85 10.65
C SER A 181 0.46 -9.87 11.18
N SER A 182 1.50 -9.64 10.40
CA SER A 182 2.55 -8.69 10.71
C SER A 182 2.77 -7.71 9.55
N LEU A 183 3.13 -6.47 9.92
CA LEU A 183 3.48 -5.43 8.97
C LEU A 183 4.91 -5.65 8.48
N GLY A 184 5.06 -5.73 7.16
CA GLY A 184 6.36 -5.77 6.51
C GLY A 184 6.95 -4.38 6.28
N THR A 185 8.21 -4.35 5.88
CA THR A 185 8.95 -3.11 5.55
C THR A 185 8.31 -2.31 4.43
N GLY A 186 7.65 -2.99 3.46
CA GLY A 186 6.94 -2.35 2.36
C GLY A 186 5.79 -1.46 2.82
N CYS A 187 5.06 -1.84 3.88
CA CYS A 187 3.99 -1.02 4.43
C CYS A 187 4.51 0.29 5.04
N TRP A 188 5.64 0.25 5.75
CA TRP A 188 6.28 1.45 6.28
C TRP A 188 6.80 2.37 5.18
N LEU A 189 7.39 1.82 4.12
CA LEU A 189 7.78 2.58 2.94
C LEU A 189 6.57 3.21 2.24
N LEU A 190 5.48 2.47 2.11
CA LEU A 190 4.24 2.98 1.54
C LEU A 190 3.66 4.12 2.39
N ALA A 191 3.66 3.98 3.71
CA ALA A 191 3.26 5.04 4.63
C ALA A 191 4.14 6.28 4.48
N ALA A 192 5.46 6.12 4.44
CA ALA A 192 6.38 7.24 4.21
C ALA A 192 6.12 7.93 2.86
N CYS A 193 5.84 7.18 1.79
CA CYS A 193 5.47 7.73 0.48
C CYS A 193 4.17 8.52 0.54
N THR A 194 3.11 7.99 1.20
CA THR A 194 1.82 8.70 1.32
C THR A 194 1.96 9.99 2.09
N PHE A 195 2.64 9.98 3.23
CA PHE A 195 2.89 11.18 4.01
C PHE A 195 3.80 12.19 3.26
N GLY A 196 4.85 11.71 2.62
CA GLY A 196 5.76 12.55 1.84
C GLY A 196 5.05 13.23 0.67
N THR A 197 4.23 12.50 -0.07
CA THR A 197 3.45 13.05 -1.19
C THR A 197 2.40 14.05 -0.72
N SER A 198 1.71 13.80 0.39
CA SER A 198 0.73 14.71 0.98
C SER A 198 1.38 16.00 1.47
N LEU A 199 2.51 15.89 2.15
CA LEU A 199 3.27 17.06 2.62
C LEU A 199 3.78 17.90 1.44
N ALA A 200 4.36 17.27 0.43
CA ALA A 200 4.84 17.95 -0.77
C ALA A 200 3.70 18.72 -1.47
N SER A 201 2.52 18.12 -1.61
CA SER A 201 1.35 18.80 -2.17
C SER A 201 0.91 19.99 -1.35
N PHE A 202 0.87 19.86 -0.04
CA PHE A 202 0.52 20.95 0.86
C PHE A 202 1.49 22.15 0.74
N VAL A 203 2.79 21.88 0.73
CA VAL A 203 3.82 22.92 0.60
C VAL A 203 3.72 23.64 -0.74
N VAL A 204 3.55 22.87 -1.81
CA VAL A 204 3.44 23.41 -3.18
C VAL A 204 2.17 24.24 -3.36
N GLU A 205 1.03 23.78 -2.84
CA GLU A 205 -0.22 24.53 -2.89
C GLU A 205 -0.11 25.85 -2.10
N ARG A 206 0.56 25.83 -0.97
CA ARG A 206 0.83 27.03 -0.16
C ARG A 206 1.74 28.01 -0.91
N ALA A 207 2.80 27.53 -1.57
CA ALA A 207 3.67 28.36 -2.39
C ALA A 207 2.91 29.00 -3.57
N ARG A 208 2.05 28.24 -4.24
CA ARG A 208 1.21 28.73 -5.35
C ARG A 208 0.25 29.85 -4.92
N ARG A 209 -0.31 29.77 -3.71
CA ARG A 209 -1.19 30.83 -3.17
C ARG A 209 -0.46 32.11 -2.82
N LEU A 210 0.84 32.05 -2.57
CA LEU A 210 1.67 33.22 -2.28
C LEU A 210 2.16 33.92 -3.55
N GLU A 211 2.16 33.24 -4.71
CA GLU A 211 2.54 33.78 -6.01
C GLU A 211 1.37 34.48 -6.74
N ASN A 212 0.12 34.22 -6.36
CA ASN A 212 -1.10 34.86 -6.88
C ASN A 212 -1.53 36.05 -6.03
#